data_fa8fa07e0d7bcf3de651eab5c1671bec
#
_entry.id   fa8fa07e0d7bcf3de651eab5c1671bec
#
_cell.length_a   1.000
_cell.length_b   1.000
_cell.length_c   1.000
_cell.angle_alpha   90.00
_cell.angle_beta   90.00
_cell.angle_gamma   90.00
#
_symmetry.space_group_name_H-M   'P 1'
#
loop_
_entity.id
_entity.type
_entity.pdbx_description
1 polymer ?
#
loop_
_entity_poly.entity_id
_entity_poly.type
_entity_poly.pdbx_seq_one_letter_code
_entity_poly.pdbx_strand_id
1 'polypeptide(L)'
;MFTKRELKSINKSYFNVVRYVSEMNYIEIQSRCSKDYWIIQKGDPAYYGYPIILYHKHPGQQYYHRHWQCYNVNQTISSIKSHDAYKKLRKWNDK
;
A
#
# COMPACT_ATOMS: atom_id res chain seq x y z
N MET A 1 14.92 2.40 -5.35
CA MET A 1 15.10 2.43 -3.88
C MET A 1 14.18 3.47 -3.27
N PHE A 2 13.62 3.20 -2.12
CA PHE A 2 12.81 4.18 -1.39
C PHE A 2 13.72 5.19 -0.70
N THR A 3 13.36 6.48 -0.78
CA THR A 3 14.09 7.53 -0.07
C THR A 3 13.72 7.53 1.41
N LYS A 4 14.54 8.18 2.24
CA LYS A 4 14.24 8.36 3.66
C LYS A 4 12.91 9.10 3.86
N ARG A 5 12.63 10.11 3.01
CA ARG A 5 11.38 10.87 3.05
C ARG A 5 10.19 9.98 2.74
N GLU A 6 10.31 9.11 1.74
CA GLU A 6 9.26 8.16 1.37
C GLU A 6 8.99 7.18 2.51
N LEU A 7 10.03 6.64 3.12
CA LEU A 7 9.89 5.71 4.24
C LEU A 7 9.25 6.39 5.46
N LYS A 8 9.56 7.66 5.70
CA LYS A 8 8.93 8.45 6.77
C LYS A 8 7.45 8.71 6.52
N SER A 9 7.02 8.75 5.26
CA SER A 9 5.61 8.91 4.90
C SER A 9 4.77 7.73 5.35
N ILE A 10 5.39 6.58 5.53
CA ILE A 10 4.72 5.38 6.03
C ILE A 10 4.65 5.48 7.55
N ASN A 11 3.55 6.05 8.05
CA ASN A 11 3.35 6.30 9.47
C ASN A 11 3.17 4.98 10.22
N LYS A 12 4.07 4.68 11.14
CA LYS A 12 4.05 3.43 11.91
C LYS A 12 2.92 3.34 12.91
N SER A 13 2.25 4.45 13.22
CA SER A 13 1.01 4.41 14.02
C SER A 13 -0.17 3.91 13.20
N TYR A 14 -0.16 4.15 11.89
CA TYR A 14 -1.21 3.71 10.98
C TYR A 14 -0.90 2.36 10.35
N PHE A 15 0.36 2.13 10.02
CA PHE A 15 0.81 0.92 9.32
C PHE A 15 1.77 0.10 10.16
N ASN A 16 1.65 -1.21 10.01
CA ASN A 16 2.66 -2.16 10.45
C ASN A 16 3.55 -2.50 9.25
N VAL A 17 4.85 -2.31 9.37
CA VAL A 17 5.79 -2.67 8.30
C VAL A 17 6.10 -4.16 8.41
N VAL A 18 5.66 -4.93 7.42
CA VAL A 18 5.85 -6.38 7.39
C VAL A 18 7.24 -6.70 6.86
N ARG A 19 7.64 -6.03 5.78
CA ARG A 19 8.90 -6.33 5.11
C ARG A 19 9.30 -5.17 4.18
N TYR A 20 10.62 -4.88 4.14
CA TYR A 20 11.18 -3.98 3.15
C TYR A 20 12.29 -4.70 2.40
N VAL A 21 12.14 -4.86 1.09
CA VAL A 21 13.12 -5.54 0.23
C VAL A 21 13.71 -4.52 -0.73
N SER A 22 14.84 -3.92 -0.34
CA SER A 22 15.47 -2.83 -1.10
C SER A 22 15.96 -3.29 -2.47
N GLU A 23 16.46 -4.53 -2.58
CA GLU A 23 16.98 -5.08 -3.84
C GLU A 23 15.88 -5.21 -4.90
N MET A 24 14.64 -5.41 -4.47
CA MET A 24 13.49 -5.57 -5.37
C MET A 24 12.59 -4.35 -5.37
N ASN A 25 12.98 -3.28 -4.70
CA ASN A 25 12.28 -2.00 -4.65
C ASN A 25 10.81 -2.12 -4.22
N TYR A 26 10.53 -2.93 -3.20
CA TYR A 26 9.17 -2.99 -2.66
C TYR A 26 9.16 -2.99 -1.15
N ILE A 27 8.04 -2.53 -0.59
CA ILE A 27 7.76 -2.59 0.83
C ILE A 27 6.38 -3.19 1.03
N GLU A 28 6.28 -4.13 1.96
CA GLU A 28 5.02 -4.76 2.35
C GLU A 28 4.58 -4.19 3.69
N ILE A 29 3.37 -3.65 3.73
CA ILE A 29 2.80 -3.02 4.91
C ILE A 29 1.39 -3.56 5.15
N GLN A 30 0.91 -3.36 6.38
CA GLN A 30 -0.44 -3.72 6.78
C GLN A 30 -1.11 -2.52 7.42
N SER A 31 -2.32 -2.17 6.98
CA SER A 31 -3.13 -1.16 7.65
C SER A 31 -3.57 -1.71 9.02
N ARG A 32 -3.30 -1.01 10.10
CA ARG A 32 -3.66 -1.48 11.43
C ARG A 32 -5.17 -1.51 11.66
N CYS A 33 -5.89 -0.57 11.05
CA CYS A 33 -7.34 -0.47 11.23
C CYS A 33 -8.12 -1.53 10.45
N SER A 34 -7.77 -1.79 9.19
CA SER A 34 -8.48 -2.75 8.32
C SER A 34 -7.87 -4.13 8.34
N LYS A 35 -6.61 -4.23 8.76
CA LYS A 35 -5.78 -5.44 8.68
C LYS A 35 -5.46 -5.88 7.25
N ASP A 36 -5.80 -5.08 6.25
CA ASP A 36 -5.45 -5.35 4.86
C ASP A 36 -3.96 -5.18 4.63
N TYR A 37 -3.42 -6.00 3.73
CA TYR A 37 -2.01 -5.98 3.36
C TYR A 37 -1.82 -5.27 2.03
N TRP A 38 -0.70 -4.57 1.91
CA TRP A 38 -0.35 -3.79 0.73
C TRP A 38 1.10 -3.99 0.37
N ILE A 39 1.40 -4.08 -0.92
CA ILE A 39 2.77 -4.01 -1.43
C ILE A 39 2.89 -2.76 -2.29
N ILE A 40 3.83 -1.88 -1.93
CA ILE A 40 4.19 -0.70 -2.70
C ILE A 40 5.44 -1.06 -3.48
N GLN A 41 5.28 -1.25 -4.80
CA GLN A 41 6.36 -1.65 -5.70
C GLN A 41 6.81 -0.44 -6.52
N LYS A 42 8.07 -0.05 -6.39
CA LYS A 42 8.67 0.96 -7.27
C LYS A 42 9.21 0.27 -8.52
N GLY A 43 8.98 0.88 -9.68
CA GLY A 43 9.44 0.34 -10.95
C GLY A 43 9.79 1.44 -11.93
N ASP A 44 10.36 1.04 -13.08
CA ASP A 44 10.67 1.94 -14.16
C ASP A 44 9.38 2.34 -14.89
N PRO A 45 9.01 3.65 -14.92
CA PRO A 45 7.80 4.09 -15.63
C PRO A 45 7.80 3.73 -17.12
N ALA A 46 8.98 3.65 -17.75
CA ALA A 46 9.10 3.24 -19.14
C ALA A 46 8.65 1.81 -19.38
N TYR A 47 8.75 0.97 -18.35
CA TYR A 47 8.40 -0.45 -18.43
C TYR A 47 6.98 -0.73 -17.94
N TYR A 48 6.57 -0.08 -16.84
CA TYR A 48 5.28 -0.34 -16.19
C TYR A 48 4.23 0.73 -16.47
N GLY A 49 4.59 1.83 -17.12
CA GLY A 49 3.72 2.97 -17.36
C GLY A 49 3.57 3.91 -16.16
N TYR A 50 3.90 3.46 -14.96
CA TYR A 50 3.82 4.24 -13.71
C TYR A 50 5.00 3.93 -12.81
N PRO A 51 5.47 4.92 -12.03
CA PRO A 51 6.61 4.70 -11.12
C PRO A 51 6.28 3.79 -9.93
N ILE A 52 5.00 3.67 -9.57
CA ILE A 52 4.58 2.85 -8.43
C ILE A 52 3.36 2.02 -8.80
N ILE A 53 3.42 0.72 -8.47
CA ILE A 53 2.29 -0.19 -8.55
C ILE A 53 1.93 -0.60 -7.13
N LEU A 54 0.65 -0.50 -6.79
CA LEU A 54 0.11 -0.88 -5.49
C LEU A 54 -0.62 -2.22 -5.62
N TYR A 55 -0.20 -3.18 -4.80
CA TYR A 55 -0.87 -4.49 -4.69
C TYR A 55 -1.61 -4.57 -3.36
N HIS A 56 -2.68 -5.32 -3.34
CA HIS A 56 -3.59 -5.43 -2.21
C HIS A 56 -3.95 -6.88 -1.92
N LYS A 57 -4.12 -7.18 -0.63
CA LYS A 57 -4.57 -8.49 -0.17
C LYS A 57 -5.38 -8.31 1.12
N HIS A 58 -6.55 -8.94 1.20
CA HIS A 58 -7.33 -8.97 2.44
C HIS A 58 -6.70 -9.93 3.45
N PRO A 59 -6.94 -9.73 4.77
CA PRO A 59 -6.50 -10.70 5.77
C PRO A 59 -7.05 -12.08 5.46
N GLY A 60 -6.21 -13.10 5.54
CA GLY A 60 -6.60 -14.48 5.26
C GLY A 60 -6.50 -14.89 3.81
N GLN A 61 -6.34 -13.95 2.88
CA GLN A 61 -6.09 -14.27 1.48
C GLN A 61 -4.63 -14.69 1.29
N GLN A 62 -4.41 -15.60 0.35
CA GLN A 62 -3.08 -16.13 0.07
C GLN A 62 -2.30 -15.28 -0.91
N TYR A 63 -2.98 -14.65 -1.88
CA TYR A 63 -2.32 -13.96 -2.98
C TYR A 63 -2.72 -12.49 -3.05
N TYR A 64 -1.74 -11.67 -3.47
CA TYR A 64 -1.95 -10.27 -3.82
C TYR A 64 -2.56 -10.14 -5.19
N HIS A 65 -3.35 -9.07 -5.39
CA HIS A 65 -3.81 -8.65 -6.71
C HIS A 65 -3.40 -7.19 -6.94
N ARG A 66 -3.22 -6.82 -8.20
CA ARG A 66 -2.93 -5.44 -8.56
C ARG A 66 -4.15 -4.58 -8.26
N HIS A 67 -3.95 -3.53 -7.45
CA HIS A 67 -5.04 -2.66 -6.98
C HIS A 67 -5.06 -1.33 -7.75
N TRP A 68 -3.93 -0.65 -7.83
CA TRP A 68 -3.85 0.68 -8.44
C TRP A 68 -2.42 1.00 -8.85
N GLN A 69 -2.28 2.06 -9.67
CA GLN A 69 -0.99 2.61 -10.05
C GLN A 69 -0.90 4.05 -9.56
N CYS A 70 0.28 4.47 -9.12
CA CYS A 70 0.50 5.77 -8.49
C CYS A 70 1.78 6.43 -8.99
N TYR A 71 1.86 7.75 -8.83
CA TYR A 71 3.02 8.52 -9.25
C TYR A 71 4.04 8.73 -8.14
N ASN A 72 3.62 8.68 -6.89
CA ASN A 72 4.52 8.85 -5.75
C ASN A 72 3.97 8.14 -4.51
N VAL A 73 4.82 8.02 -3.48
CA VAL A 73 4.45 7.31 -2.26
C VAL A 73 3.33 8.01 -1.50
N ASN A 74 3.32 9.35 -1.46
CA ASN A 74 2.26 10.09 -0.78
C ASN A 74 0.89 9.82 -1.41
N GLN A 75 0.81 9.79 -2.73
CA GLN A 75 -0.41 9.44 -3.45
C GLN A 75 -0.85 8.01 -3.12
N THR A 76 0.10 7.09 -3.03
CA THR A 76 -0.15 5.69 -2.68
C THR A 76 -0.74 5.58 -1.28
N ILE A 77 -0.16 6.27 -0.30
CA ILE A 77 -0.65 6.28 1.08
C ILE A 77 -2.05 6.86 1.16
N SER A 78 -2.32 7.95 0.43
CA SER A 78 -3.66 8.56 0.37
C SER A 78 -4.68 7.58 -0.22
N SER A 79 -4.30 6.84 -1.25
CA SER A 79 -5.15 5.83 -1.88
C SER A 79 -5.51 4.71 -0.89
N ILE A 80 -4.52 4.23 -0.14
CA ILE A 80 -4.74 3.21 0.89
C ILE A 80 -5.70 3.72 1.97
N LYS A 81 -5.47 4.93 2.47
CA LYS A 81 -6.31 5.53 3.52
C LYS A 81 -7.75 5.72 3.04
N SER A 82 -7.93 6.13 1.79
CA SER A 82 -9.28 6.25 1.19
C SER A 82 -9.98 4.90 1.12
N HIS A 83 -9.27 3.86 0.72
CA HIS A 83 -9.80 2.50 0.69
C HIS A 83 -10.20 2.02 2.09
N ASP A 84 -9.34 2.26 3.07
CA ASP A 84 -9.62 1.87 4.46
C ASP A 84 -10.85 2.61 5.02
N ALA A 85 -10.98 3.90 4.71
CA ALA A 85 -12.12 4.71 5.12
C ALA A 85 -13.42 4.21 4.48
N TYR A 86 -13.39 3.89 3.19
CA TYR A 86 -14.53 3.32 2.47
C TYR A 86 -14.96 1.99 3.08
N LYS A 87 -14.01 1.11 3.37
CA LYS A 87 -14.28 -0.18 3.99
C LYS A 87 -14.93 -0.03 5.35
N LYS A 88 -14.47 0.93 6.14
CA LYS A 88 -15.04 1.26 7.46
C LYS A 88 -16.47 1.76 7.34
N LEU A 89 -16.74 2.66 6.39
CA LEU A 89 -18.09 3.18 6.14
C LEU A 89 -19.05 2.08 5.68
N ARG A 90 -18.59 1.23 4.78
CA ARG A 90 -19.39 0.11 4.28
C ARG A 90 -19.76 -0.86 5.40
N LYS A 91 -18.81 -1.18 6.27
CA LYS A 91 -19.03 -2.05 7.43
C LYS A 91 -20.03 -1.42 8.41
N TRP A 92 -20.00 -0.11 8.53
CA TRP A 92 -20.95 0.65 9.34
C TRP A 92 -22.38 0.60 8.78
N ASN A 93 -22.52 0.64 7.45
CA ASN A 93 -23.81 0.66 6.76
C ASN A 93 -24.45 -0.72 6.61
N ASP A 94 -23.68 -1.78 6.76
CA ASP A 94 -24.14 -3.17 6.61
C ASP A 94 -24.79 -3.74 7.88
N LYS A 95 -25.08 -2.92 8.84
CA LYS A 95 -25.76 -3.34 10.07
C LYS A 95 -27.27 -3.39 9.92
#